data_b67be84189b9e5fbe7afa966ce5221b0
#
_entry.id   b67be84189b9e5fbe7afa966ce5221b0
#
_cell.length_a   1.000
_cell.length_b   1.000
_cell.length_c   1.000
_cell.angle_alpha   90.00
_cell.angle_beta   90.00
_cell.angle_gamma   90.00
#
_symmetry.space_group_name_H-M   'P 1'
#
loop_
_entity.id
_entity.type
_entity.pdbx_description
1 polymer ?
#
loop_
_entity_poly.entity_id
_entity_poly.type
_entity_poly.pdbx_seq_one_letter_code
_entity_poly.pdbx_strand_id
1 'polypeptide(L)'
;GDHRALFWVFFLFTPLQYLLIGMIGKNELYNVLIPVYAFLFILARVAITGDYKRFLERTAKIQAGLLICVYCLSFAPALLFLNLPKREGMEGANFRLLFFFILIVQLSDALQFLWSRIAGRTVIAPTVSPSKTWEGFAGGTASATLLGAALWWATPFEPWGAAGMSLLASVMGFAGGMTMSAIKRDRGVKDYGTLVEGHGGVLDRIDSICFAAPVFFHVTRFYFGVGG
;
A
#
# COMPACT_ATOMS: atom_id res chain seq x y z
N GLY A 1 -20.70 -17.59 13.47
CA GLY A 1 -19.61 -18.40 14.05
C GLY A 1 -18.27 -18.33 13.33
N ASP A 2 -18.23 -17.90 12.07
CA ASP A 2 -17.06 -18.07 11.20
C ASP A 2 -15.95 -17.00 11.34
N HIS A 3 -16.22 -15.90 12.02
CA HIS A 3 -15.24 -14.81 12.10
C HIS A 3 -14.05 -15.13 13.04
N ARG A 4 -14.23 -15.97 14.04
CA ARG A 4 -13.17 -16.29 15.01
C ARG A 4 -12.06 -17.18 14.44
N ALA A 5 -12.37 -18.06 13.50
CA ALA A 5 -11.39 -18.93 12.86
C ALA A 5 -10.39 -18.18 11.97
N LEU A 6 -10.71 -16.95 11.58
CA LEU A 6 -9.93 -16.11 10.69
C LEU A 6 -8.92 -15.21 11.42
N PHE A 7 -9.24 -14.78 12.63
CA PHE A 7 -8.36 -13.89 13.39
C PHE A 7 -6.97 -14.49 13.63
N TRP A 8 -6.88 -15.78 13.95
CA TRP A 8 -5.61 -16.40 14.25
C TRP A 8 -4.66 -16.48 13.03
N VAL A 9 -5.20 -16.49 11.80
CA VAL A 9 -4.37 -16.44 10.58
C VAL A 9 -3.63 -15.09 10.51
N PHE A 10 -4.31 -13.99 10.81
CA PHE A 10 -3.66 -12.68 10.90
C PHE A 10 -2.65 -12.61 12.04
N PHE A 11 -2.98 -13.16 13.22
CA PHE A 11 -2.06 -13.20 14.36
C PHE A 11 -0.80 -14.04 14.08
N LEU A 12 -0.89 -15.06 13.25
CA LEU A 12 0.26 -15.89 12.88
C LEU A 12 1.11 -15.23 11.79
N PHE A 13 0.48 -14.83 10.69
CA PHE A 13 1.22 -14.39 9.50
C PHE A 13 1.71 -12.95 9.60
N THR A 14 1.07 -12.07 10.38
CA THR A 14 1.55 -10.69 10.55
C THR A 14 2.93 -10.64 11.21
N PRO A 15 3.15 -11.16 12.43
CA PRO A 15 4.48 -11.09 13.04
C PRO A 15 5.53 -11.84 12.22
N LEU A 16 5.17 -12.97 11.59
CA LEU A 16 6.09 -13.72 10.76
C LEU A 16 6.53 -12.92 9.54
N GLN A 17 5.62 -12.22 8.85
CA GLN A 17 5.96 -11.35 7.72
C GLN A 17 6.92 -10.23 8.13
N TYR A 18 6.64 -9.55 9.26
CA TYR A 18 7.49 -8.45 9.74
C TYR A 18 8.86 -8.93 10.24
N LEU A 19 8.96 -10.12 10.83
CA LEU A 19 10.24 -10.75 11.18
C LEU A 19 11.07 -11.04 9.92
N LEU A 20 10.45 -11.58 8.87
CA LEU A 20 11.14 -11.89 7.62
C LEU A 20 11.62 -10.63 6.89
N ILE A 21 10.89 -9.53 6.99
CA ILE A 21 11.33 -8.23 6.44
C ILE A 21 12.63 -7.76 7.13
N GLY A 22 12.78 -7.94 8.43
CA GLY A 22 14.03 -7.65 9.13
C GLY A 22 15.21 -8.50 8.65
N MET A 23 14.98 -9.55 7.85
CA MET A 23 15.97 -10.43 7.26
C MET A 23 16.14 -10.20 5.75
N ILE A 24 15.66 -9.09 5.20
CA ILE A 24 15.85 -8.72 3.79
C ILE A 24 17.35 -8.73 3.44
N GLY A 25 17.67 -9.28 2.29
CA GLY A 25 19.07 -9.49 1.84
C GLY A 25 19.68 -10.81 2.28
N LYS A 26 19.04 -11.58 3.18
CA LYS A 26 19.45 -12.93 3.55
C LYS A 26 18.59 -14.02 2.91
N ASN A 27 17.33 -13.72 2.64
CA ASN A 27 16.40 -14.62 1.97
C ASN A 27 15.24 -13.85 1.33
N GLU A 28 14.61 -14.45 0.33
CA GLU A 28 13.47 -13.91 -0.41
C GLU A 28 12.11 -14.44 0.13
N LEU A 29 12.11 -15.13 1.28
CA LEU A 29 10.93 -15.78 1.81
C LEU A 29 9.80 -14.79 2.12
N TYR A 30 10.15 -13.54 2.51
CA TYR A 30 9.17 -12.49 2.76
C TYR A 30 8.30 -12.17 1.54
N ASN A 31 8.81 -12.36 0.31
CA ASN A 31 8.05 -12.12 -0.93
C ASN A 31 6.99 -13.19 -1.19
N VAL A 32 7.22 -14.42 -0.74
CA VAL A 32 6.37 -15.58 -1.07
C VAL A 32 5.55 -16.07 0.11
N LEU A 33 5.86 -15.66 1.35
CA LEU A 33 5.19 -16.17 2.55
C LEU A 33 3.66 -16.02 2.46
N ILE A 34 3.16 -14.82 2.24
CA ILE A 34 1.71 -14.57 2.22
C ILE A 34 1.09 -14.95 0.87
N PRO A 35 1.63 -14.53 -0.30
CA PRO A 35 0.98 -14.85 -1.56
C PRO A 35 0.98 -16.35 -1.89
N VAL A 36 1.94 -17.12 -1.39
CA VAL A 36 2.04 -18.54 -1.68
C VAL A 36 1.73 -19.40 -0.45
N TYR A 37 2.56 -19.34 0.59
CA TYR A 37 2.43 -20.28 1.71
C TYR A 37 1.18 -20.06 2.55
N ALA A 38 0.84 -18.82 2.88
CA ALA A 38 -0.40 -18.53 3.59
C ALA A 38 -1.63 -18.89 2.74
N PHE A 39 -1.59 -18.62 1.44
CA PHE A 39 -2.66 -18.98 0.52
C PHE A 39 -2.90 -20.49 0.47
N LEU A 40 -1.86 -21.26 0.25
CA LEU A 40 -1.96 -22.75 0.25
C LEU A 40 -2.44 -23.29 1.60
N PHE A 41 -1.93 -22.73 2.69
CA PHE A 41 -2.33 -23.10 4.03
C PHE A 41 -3.82 -22.82 4.30
N ILE A 42 -4.33 -21.64 3.90
CA ILE A 42 -5.73 -21.26 4.06
C ILE A 42 -6.63 -22.21 3.25
N LEU A 43 -6.27 -22.49 1.99
CA LEU A 43 -7.01 -23.43 1.14
C LEU A 43 -7.11 -24.81 1.78
N ALA A 44 -5.96 -25.37 2.19
CA ALA A 44 -5.91 -26.69 2.84
C ALA A 44 -6.72 -26.71 4.14
N ARG A 45 -6.58 -25.69 4.98
CA ARG A 45 -7.29 -25.59 6.27
C ARG A 45 -8.80 -25.51 6.09
N VAL A 46 -9.29 -24.71 5.15
CA VAL A 46 -10.71 -24.60 4.86
C VAL A 46 -11.26 -25.90 4.24
N ALA A 47 -10.50 -26.55 3.38
CA ALA A 47 -10.87 -27.84 2.79
C ALA A 47 -11.00 -28.96 3.85
N ILE A 48 -10.03 -29.04 4.77
CA ILE A 48 -10.02 -30.05 5.85
C ILE A 48 -11.22 -29.89 6.80
N THR A 49 -11.74 -28.67 7.00
CA THR A 49 -12.93 -28.46 7.83
C THR A 49 -14.22 -29.02 7.24
N GLY A 50 -14.20 -29.45 5.96
CA GLY A 50 -15.35 -30.02 5.26
C GLY A 50 -16.45 -29.02 4.90
N ASP A 51 -16.29 -27.75 5.22
CA ASP A 51 -17.26 -26.71 4.85
C ASP A 51 -16.96 -26.15 3.47
N TYR A 52 -17.52 -26.81 2.45
CA TYR A 52 -17.32 -26.43 1.04
C TYR A 52 -18.22 -25.27 0.59
N LYS A 53 -19.22 -24.86 1.41
CA LYS A 53 -20.12 -23.77 1.03
C LYS A 53 -19.36 -22.46 0.94
N ARG A 54 -19.44 -21.82 -0.23
CA ARG A 54 -18.70 -20.58 -0.56
C ARG A 54 -17.19 -20.68 -0.33
N PHE A 55 -16.62 -21.85 -0.57
CA PHE A 55 -15.20 -22.13 -0.33
C PHE A 55 -14.27 -21.07 -0.96
N LEU A 56 -14.41 -20.83 -2.27
CA LEU A 56 -13.58 -19.85 -2.98
C LEU A 56 -13.83 -18.41 -2.49
N GLU A 57 -15.08 -18.06 -2.23
CA GLU A 57 -15.41 -16.71 -1.74
C GLU A 57 -14.78 -16.45 -0.37
N ARG A 58 -14.83 -17.41 0.53
CA ARG A 58 -14.25 -17.30 1.88
C ARG A 58 -12.73 -17.21 1.82
N THR A 59 -12.08 -18.11 1.10
CA THR A 59 -10.62 -18.13 0.96
C THR A 59 -10.12 -16.87 0.26
N ALA A 60 -10.79 -16.39 -0.79
CA ALA A 60 -10.43 -15.16 -1.48
C ALA A 60 -10.52 -13.93 -0.57
N LYS A 61 -11.55 -13.82 0.27
CA LYS A 61 -11.71 -12.71 1.23
C LYS A 61 -10.59 -12.68 2.28
N ILE A 62 -10.21 -13.85 2.81
CA ILE A 62 -9.11 -13.96 3.77
C ILE A 62 -7.81 -13.57 3.11
N GLN A 63 -7.55 -14.14 1.94
CA GLN A 63 -6.31 -13.88 1.20
C GLN A 63 -6.21 -12.41 0.78
N ALA A 64 -7.28 -11.80 0.30
CA ALA A 64 -7.30 -10.38 -0.04
C ALA A 64 -6.99 -9.51 1.19
N GLY A 65 -7.57 -9.84 2.35
CA GLY A 65 -7.26 -9.13 3.60
C GLY A 65 -5.79 -9.25 3.99
N LEU A 66 -5.21 -10.47 3.96
CA LEU A 66 -3.78 -10.68 4.24
C LEU A 66 -2.87 -9.96 3.24
N LEU A 67 -3.20 -10.02 1.95
CA LEU A 67 -2.42 -9.36 0.91
C LEU A 67 -2.44 -7.84 1.08
N ILE A 68 -3.60 -7.23 1.29
CA ILE A 68 -3.72 -5.77 1.37
C ILE A 68 -3.19 -5.26 2.71
N CYS A 69 -3.68 -5.81 3.84
CA CYS A 69 -3.44 -5.24 5.16
C CYS A 69 -2.10 -5.68 5.78
N VAL A 70 -1.52 -6.80 5.35
CA VAL A 70 -0.28 -7.32 5.92
C VAL A 70 0.84 -7.26 4.91
N TYR A 71 0.72 -7.99 3.79
CA TYR A 71 1.77 -8.11 2.81
C TYR A 71 2.12 -6.78 2.15
N CYS A 72 1.16 -6.13 1.51
CA CYS A 72 1.43 -4.87 0.81
C CYS A 72 1.89 -3.77 1.76
N LEU A 73 1.26 -3.64 2.92
CA LEU A 73 1.63 -2.63 3.92
C LEU A 73 3.05 -2.86 4.47
N SER A 74 3.47 -4.12 4.59
CA SER A 74 4.79 -4.48 5.12
C SER A 74 5.97 -3.96 4.28
N PHE A 75 5.74 -3.63 3.01
CA PHE A 75 6.78 -3.03 2.16
C PHE A 75 7.12 -1.58 2.51
N ALA A 76 6.26 -0.86 3.22
CA ALA A 76 6.60 0.47 3.70
C ALA A 76 7.77 0.43 4.71
N PRO A 77 7.68 -0.28 5.85
CA PRO A 77 8.83 -0.44 6.74
C PRO A 77 9.99 -1.23 6.11
N ALA A 78 9.76 -2.06 5.09
CA ALA A 78 10.80 -2.77 4.37
C ALA A 78 11.81 -1.81 3.70
N LEU A 79 11.42 -0.58 3.36
CA LEU A 79 12.33 0.45 2.85
C LEU A 79 13.48 0.75 3.81
N LEU A 80 13.29 0.56 5.12
CA LEU A 80 14.32 0.77 6.13
C LEU A 80 15.48 -0.24 6.05
N PHE A 81 15.23 -1.39 5.44
CA PHE A 81 16.18 -2.50 5.35
C PHE A 81 16.84 -2.64 3.97
N LEU A 82 16.57 -1.72 3.03
CA LEU A 82 17.22 -1.72 1.74
C LEU A 82 18.70 -1.33 1.87
N ASN A 83 19.57 -2.04 1.16
CA ASN A 83 20.99 -1.70 1.04
C ASN A 83 21.16 -0.58 0.00
N LEU A 84 20.83 0.66 0.35
CA LEU A 84 20.96 1.79 -0.54
C LEU A 84 22.43 2.20 -0.71
N PRO A 85 22.82 2.71 -1.89
CA PRO A 85 24.17 3.23 -2.11
C PRO A 85 24.45 4.36 -1.12
N LYS A 86 25.60 4.28 -0.44
CA LYS A 86 26.05 5.32 0.47
C LYS A 86 26.48 6.55 -0.34
N ARG A 87 25.74 7.62 -0.18
CA ARG A 87 26.12 8.94 -0.73
C ARG A 87 26.67 9.78 0.41
N GLU A 88 27.81 10.45 0.20
CA GLU A 88 28.39 11.34 1.19
C GLU A 88 27.36 12.39 1.64
N GLY A 89 27.23 12.58 2.97
CA GLY A 89 26.26 13.49 3.56
C GLY A 89 24.83 12.98 3.64
N MET A 90 24.55 11.72 3.29
CA MET A 90 23.22 11.14 3.32
C MET A 90 23.09 10.03 4.37
N GLU A 91 23.48 10.34 5.60
CA GLU A 91 23.21 9.45 6.74
C GLU A 91 21.70 9.28 6.93
N GLY A 92 21.26 8.04 7.17
CA GLY A 92 19.83 7.73 7.33
C GLY A 92 19.01 7.79 6.03
N ALA A 93 19.63 7.53 4.87
CA ALA A 93 18.96 7.54 3.57
C ALA A 93 17.67 6.72 3.53
N ASN A 94 17.64 5.55 4.19
CA ASN A 94 16.47 4.69 4.27
C ASN A 94 15.30 5.36 5.01
N PHE A 95 15.58 6.05 6.14
CA PHE A 95 14.55 6.76 6.89
C PHE A 95 14.00 7.93 6.08
N ARG A 96 14.88 8.70 5.42
CA ARG A 96 14.48 9.80 4.54
C ARG A 96 13.64 9.31 3.37
N LEU A 97 14.00 8.15 2.80
CA LEU A 97 13.25 7.52 1.72
C LEU A 97 11.85 7.08 2.18
N LEU A 98 11.72 6.46 3.34
CA LEU A 98 10.43 6.10 3.93
C LEU A 98 9.58 7.35 4.20
N PHE A 99 10.18 8.40 4.78
CA PHE A 99 9.47 9.65 5.03
C PHE A 99 9.01 10.30 3.73
N PHE A 100 9.87 10.37 2.72
CA PHE A 100 9.53 10.87 1.38
C PHE A 100 8.36 10.09 0.77
N PHE A 101 8.41 8.76 0.82
CA PHE A 101 7.35 7.90 0.30
C PHE A 101 6.00 8.21 0.96
N ILE A 102 5.95 8.21 2.31
CA ILE A 102 4.72 8.50 3.05
C ILE A 102 4.23 9.92 2.74
N LEU A 103 5.13 10.89 2.75
CA LEU A 103 4.80 12.29 2.47
C LEU A 103 4.16 12.45 1.08
N ILE A 104 4.78 11.87 0.04
CA ILE A 104 4.28 11.99 -1.34
C ILE A 104 2.92 11.31 -1.50
N VAL A 105 2.70 10.13 -0.93
CA VAL A 105 1.42 9.44 -1.00
C VAL A 105 0.33 10.28 -0.33
N GLN A 106 0.56 10.77 0.88
CA GLN A 106 -0.43 11.56 1.63
C GLN A 106 -0.69 12.94 0.98
N LEU A 107 0.36 13.61 0.51
CA LEU A 107 0.19 14.87 -0.24
C LEU A 107 -0.54 14.66 -1.55
N SER A 108 -0.27 13.58 -2.26
CA SER A 108 -0.97 13.24 -3.50
C SER A 108 -2.48 13.13 -3.26
N ASP A 109 -2.90 12.40 -2.22
CA ASP A 109 -4.32 12.26 -1.87
C ASP A 109 -4.96 13.62 -1.51
N ALA A 110 -4.27 14.44 -0.72
CA ALA A 110 -4.75 15.77 -0.36
C ALA A 110 -4.85 16.69 -1.57
N LEU A 111 -3.87 16.68 -2.46
CA LEU A 111 -3.85 17.47 -3.69
C LEU A 111 -4.90 17.00 -4.70
N GLN A 112 -5.11 15.70 -4.86
CA GLN A 112 -6.17 15.15 -5.70
C GLN A 112 -7.55 15.57 -5.20
N PHE A 113 -7.76 15.57 -3.88
CA PHE A 113 -9.00 16.08 -3.30
C PHE A 113 -9.17 17.58 -3.53
N LEU A 114 -8.11 18.37 -3.35
CA LEU A 114 -8.13 19.81 -3.58
C LEU A 114 -8.46 20.16 -5.04
N TRP A 115 -7.75 19.54 -5.99
CA TRP A 115 -8.00 19.72 -7.41
C TRP A 115 -9.40 19.24 -7.83
N SER A 116 -9.90 18.15 -7.24
CA SER A 116 -11.28 17.71 -7.48
C SER A 116 -12.30 18.76 -7.03
N ARG A 117 -12.03 19.50 -5.96
CA ARG A 117 -12.91 20.60 -5.49
C ARG A 117 -12.83 21.86 -6.34
N ILE A 118 -11.65 22.22 -6.82
CA ILE A 118 -11.41 23.45 -7.57
C ILE A 118 -11.83 23.30 -9.04
N ALA A 119 -11.43 22.21 -9.68
CA ALA A 119 -11.55 22.01 -11.12
C ALA A 119 -12.31 20.75 -11.52
N GLY A 120 -12.77 19.94 -10.56
CA GLY A 120 -13.42 18.67 -10.83
C GLY A 120 -14.74 18.83 -11.58
N ARG A 121 -14.87 18.14 -12.70
CA ARG A 121 -16.08 18.11 -13.55
C ARG A 121 -16.52 16.69 -13.82
N THR A 122 -15.57 15.78 -14.07
CA THR A 122 -15.83 14.42 -14.54
C THR A 122 -15.53 13.41 -13.43
N VAL A 123 -16.56 12.91 -12.75
CA VAL A 123 -16.41 11.91 -11.69
C VAL A 123 -15.98 10.57 -12.30
N ILE A 124 -14.94 9.93 -11.73
CA ILE A 124 -14.36 8.70 -12.26
C ILE A 124 -15.29 7.51 -12.02
N ALA A 125 -15.77 7.32 -10.80
CA ALA A 125 -16.62 6.20 -10.41
C ALA A 125 -17.69 6.66 -9.40
N PRO A 126 -18.85 7.17 -9.87
CA PRO A 126 -19.87 7.75 -9.03
C PRO A 126 -20.40 6.82 -7.92
N THR A 127 -20.49 5.53 -8.19
CA THR A 127 -20.99 4.52 -7.26
C THR A 127 -19.97 4.10 -6.20
N VAL A 128 -18.68 4.26 -6.48
CA VAL A 128 -17.58 3.87 -5.59
C VAL A 128 -17.10 5.06 -4.77
N SER A 129 -16.73 6.15 -5.45
CA SER A 129 -16.19 7.36 -4.83
C SER A 129 -16.64 8.61 -5.59
N PRO A 130 -17.74 9.24 -5.20
CA PRO A 130 -18.31 10.39 -5.91
C PRO A 130 -17.44 11.65 -5.83
N SER A 131 -16.49 11.72 -4.92
CA SER A 131 -15.58 12.86 -4.75
C SER A 131 -14.32 12.80 -5.62
N LYS A 132 -14.02 11.67 -6.28
CA LYS A 132 -12.82 11.52 -7.12
C LYS A 132 -13.13 11.83 -8.58
N THR A 133 -12.40 12.78 -9.17
CA THR A 133 -12.57 13.27 -10.54
C THR A 133 -11.30 13.06 -11.36
N TRP A 134 -11.40 13.00 -12.68
CA TRP A 134 -10.26 12.91 -13.58
C TRP A 134 -9.34 14.13 -13.48
N GLU A 135 -9.91 15.31 -13.36
CA GLU A 135 -9.17 16.56 -13.20
C GLU A 135 -8.44 16.59 -11.85
N GLY A 136 -9.08 16.07 -10.80
CA GLY A 136 -8.47 15.90 -9.49
C GLY A 136 -7.29 14.93 -9.53
N PHE A 137 -7.47 13.78 -10.17
CA PHE A 137 -6.40 12.81 -10.36
C PHE A 137 -5.22 13.41 -11.12
N ALA A 138 -5.46 14.02 -12.29
CA ALA A 138 -4.39 14.58 -13.12
C ALA A 138 -3.67 15.74 -12.43
N GLY A 139 -4.41 16.72 -11.89
CA GLY A 139 -3.84 17.88 -11.22
C GLY A 139 -3.09 17.52 -9.93
N GLY A 140 -3.67 16.63 -9.11
CA GLY A 140 -3.06 16.19 -7.86
C GLY A 140 -1.79 15.36 -8.10
N THR A 141 -1.83 14.43 -9.06
CA THR A 141 -0.67 13.61 -9.44
C THR A 141 0.45 14.47 -10.03
N ALA A 142 0.14 15.40 -10.94
CA ALA A 142 1.13 16.32 -11.49
C ALA A 142 1.76 17.20 -10.40
N SER A 143 0.95 17.77 -9.50
CA SER A 143 1.45 18.58 -8.38
C SER A 143 2.34 17.77 -7.43
N ALA A 144 1.94 16.55 -7.07
CA ALA A 144 2.74 15.66 -6.22
C ALA A 144 4.06 15.26 -6.90
N THR A 145 4.05 15.03 -8.21
CA THR A 145 5.26 14.73 -8.99
C THR A 145 6.23 15.90 -8.99
N LEU A 146 5.76 17.12 -9.18
CA LEU A 146 6.60 18.33 -9.12
C LEU A 146 7.19 18.56 -7.73
N LEU A 147 6.38 18.36 -6.67
CA LEU A 147 6.85 18.44 -5.29
C LEU A 147 7.91 17.38 -4.98
N GLY A 148 7.70 16.14 -5.46
CA GLY A 148 8.68 15.07 -5.29
C GLY A 148 9.98 15.36 -6.05
N ALA A 149 9.90 15.90 -7.26
CA ALA A 149 11.07 16.37 -7.99
C ALA A 149 11.82 17.49 -7.23
N ALA A 150 11.10 18.43 -6.62
CA ALA A 150 11.69 19.50 -5.82
C ALA A 150 12.37 18.98 -4.54
N LEU A 151 11.87 17.87 -3.97
CA LEU A 151 12.41 17.23 -2.77
C LEU A 151 13.50 16.18 -3.06
N TRP A 152 14.03 16.10 -4.26
CA TRP A 152 15.03 15.10 -4.67
C TRP A 152 16.23 15.02 -3.72
N TRP A 153 16.66 16.17 -3.18
CA TRP A 153 17.79 16.27 -2.24
C TRP A 153 17.57 15.50 -0.93
N ALA A 154 16.32 15.23 -0.55
CA ALA A 154 15.98 14.44 0.63
C ALA A 154 15.95 12.93 0.35
N THR A 155 16.18 12.51 -0.89
CA THR A 155 16.09 11.12 -1.35
C THR A 155 17.44 10.66 -1.94
N PRO A 156 17.68 9.35 -2.05
CA PRO A 156 18.85 8.83 -2.74
C PRO A 156 18.72 8.94 -4.27
N PHE A 157 17.57 9.38 -4.80
CA PHE A 157 17.34 9.52 -6.24
C PHE A 157 17.92 10.81 -6.80
N GLU A 158 18.16 10.81 -8.11
CA GLU A 158 18.33 12.03 -8.88
C GLU A 158 16.97 12.74 -9.10
N PRO A 159 16.94 14.02 -9.50
CA PRO A 159 15.68 14.77 -9.66
C PRO A 159 14.63 14.05 -10.52
N TRP A 160 15.05 13.44 -11.62
CA TRP A 160 14.18 12.70 -12.51
C TRP A 160 13.69 11.38 -11.89
N GLY A 161 14.58 10.71 -11.14
CA GLY A 161 14.21 9.50 -10.38
C GLY A 161 13.19 9.83 -9.29
N ALA A 162 13.39 10.91 -8.52
CA ALA A 162 12.45 11.39 -7.51
C ALA A 162 11.09 11.76 -8.14
N ALA A 163 11.08 12.43 -9.31
CA ALA A 163 9.84 12.71 -10.04
C ALA A 163 9.12 11.43 -10.47
N GLY A 164 9.84 10.49 -11.08
CA GLY A 164 9.28 9.20 -11.52
C GLY A 164 8.72 8.38 -10.36
N MET A 165 9.44 8.32 -9.24
CA MET A 165 8.99 7.63 -8.04
C MET A 165 7.78 8.29 -7.38
N SER A 166 7.69 9.62 -7.43
CA SER A 166 6.52 10.36 -6.93
C SER A 166 5.30 10.17 -7.83
N LEU A 167 5.48 10.18 -9.14
CA LEU A 167 4.42 9.85 -10.10
C LEU A 167 3.87 8.45 -9.83
N LEU A 168 4.76 7.47 -9.72
CA LEU A 168 4.41 6.08 -9.46
C LEU A 168 3.64 5.93 -8.13
N ALA A 169 4.15 6.52 -7.05
CA ALA A 169 3.52 6.49 -5.74
C ALA A 169 2.12 7.12 -5.76
N SER A 170 1.96 8.26 -6.47
CA SER A 170 0.68 8.96 -6.60
C SER A 170 -0.37 8.15 -7.38
N VAL A 171 0.02 7.56 -8.50
CA VAL A 171 -0.87 6.72 -9.33
C VAL A 171 -1.29 5.47 -8.56
N MET A 172 -0.34 4.79 -7.92
CA MET A 172 -0.63 3.58 -7.14
C MET A 172 -1.43 3.89 -5.87
N GLY A 173 -1.16 5.01 -5.20
CA GLY A 173 -1.95 5.49 -4.07
C GLY A 173 -3.41 5.75 -4.47
N PHE A 174 -3.62 6.42 -5.60
CA PHE A 174 -4.96 6.62 -6.15
C PHE A 174 -5.69 5.30 -6.41
N ALA A 175 -5.02 4.33 -7.07
CA ALA A 175 -5.57 3.01 -7.33
C ALA A 175 -5.94 2.29 -6.02
N GLY A 176 -5.09 2.40 -4.99
CA GLY A 176 -5.33 1.87 -3.65
C GLY A 176 -6.58 2.45 -3.01
N GLY A 177 -6.67 3.77 -2.92
CA GLY A 177 -7.83 4.45 -2.36
C GLY A 177 -9.15 4.17 -3.12
N MET A 178 -9.08 3.96 -4.46
CA MET A 178 -10.24 3.53 -5.26
C MET A 178 -10.64 2.07 -4.93
N THR A 179 -9.68 1.17 -4.88
CA THR A 179 -9.94 -0.26 -4.56
C THR A 179 -10.51 -0.42 -3.16
N MET A 180 -9.93 0.26 -2.16
CA MET A 180 -10.42 0.21 -0.80
C MET A 180 -11.81 0.83 -0.67
N SER A 181 -12.11 1.88 -1.43
CA SER A 181 -13.46 2.44 -1.53
C SER A 181 -14.45 1.43 -2.12
N ALA A 182 -14.07 0.70 -3.18
CA ALA A 182 -14.91 -0.34 -3.77
C ALA A 182 -15.21 -1.49 -2.78
N ILE A 183 -14.20 -1.93 -2.02
CA ILE A 183 -14.37 -2.94 -0.97
C ILE A 183 -15.34 -2.45 0.11
N LYS A 184 -15.27 -1.19 0.53
CA LYS A 184 -16.21 -0.60 1.49
C LYS A 184 -17.64 -0.65 0.96
N ARG A 185 -17.86 -0.28 -0.30
CA ARG A 185 -19.19 -0.34 -0.94
C ARG A 185 -19.73 -1.76 -1.06
N ASP A 186 -18.88 -2.73 -1.45
CA ASP A 186 -19.26 -4.15 -1.48
C ASP A 186 -19.75 -4.66 -0.10
N ARG A 187 -19.17 -4.12 0.98
CA ARG A 187 -19.55 -4.44 2.36
C ARG A 187 -20.69 -3.60 2.92
N GLY A 188 -21.22 -2.66 2.18
CA GLY A 188 -22.28 -1.75 2.61
C GLY A 188 -21.84 -0.78 3.72
N VAL A 189 -20.53 -0.55 3.86
CA VAL A 189 -19.97 0.39 4.84
C VAL A 189 -19.33 1.58 4.14
N LYS A 190 -19.16 2.68 4.88
CA LYS A 190 -18.47 3.87 4.39
C LYS A 190 -17.03 3.92 4.88
N ASP A 191 -16.79 3.52 6.12
CA ASP A 191 -15.50 3.56 6.79
C ASP A 191 -15.19 2.18 7.41
N TYR A 192 -13.90 1.84 7.54
CA TYR A 192 -13.44 0.56 8.10
C TYR A 192 -13.52 0.50 9.63
N GLY A 193 -13.83 1.58 10.30
CA GLY A 193 -13.95 1.64 11.76
C GLY A 193 -14.25 3.03 12.27
N THR A 194 -14.38 3.13 13.59
CA THR A 194 -14.71 4.37 14.32
C THR A 194 -13.61 4.75 15.31
N LEU A 195 -12.39 4.25 15.11
CA LEU A 195 -11.30 4.41 16.08
C LEU A 195 -10.88 5.88 16.25
N VAL A 196 -11.04 6.68 15.20
CA VAL A 196 -10.80 8.12 15.23
C VAL A 196 -12.13 8.82 15.04
N GLU A 197 -12.64 9.46 16.11
CA GLU A 197 -13.93 10.17 16.08
C GLU A 197 -13.97 11.18 14.92
N GLY A 198 -15.00 11.06 14.09
CA GLY A 198 -15.22 11.93 12.92
C GLY A 198 -14.30 11.65 11.72
N HIS A 199 -13.36 10.69 11.80
CA HIS A 199 -12.34 10.49 10.76
C HIS A 199 -12.20 9.03 10.27
N GLY A 200 -13.03 8.09 10.73
CA GLY A 200 -13.00 6.68 10.30
C GLY A 200 -11.94 5.83 11.02
N GLY A 201 -11.57 4.71 10.43
CA GLY A 201 -10.58 3.78 10.96
C GLY A 201 -9.14 4.08 10.54
N VAL A 202 -8.18 3.40 11.19
CA VAL A 202 -6.75 3.47 10.81
C VAL A 202 -6.54 3.05 9.36
N LEU A 203 -7.25 2.01 8.90
CA LEU A 203 -7.12 1.51 7.53
C LEU A 203 -7.56 2.53 6.48
N ASP A 204 -8.50 3.43 6.83
CA ASP A 204 -8.93 4.53 5.96
C ASP A 204 -7.86 5.60 5.75
N ARG A 205 -6.79 5.60 6.56
CA ARG A 205 -5.66 6.53 6.49
C ARG A 205 -4.46 6.00 5.73
N ILE A 206 -4.37 4.68 5.61
CA ILE A 206 -3.24 4.00 4.99
C ILE A 206 -3.62 3.21 3.75
N ASP A 207 -4.87 3.35 3.29
CA ASP A 207 -5.40 2.63 2.13
C ASP A 207 -4.58 2.89 0.86
N SER A 208 -4.18 4.14 0.61
CA SER A 208 -3.30 4.51 -0.50
C SER A 208 -1.90 3.94 -0.35
N ILE A 209 -1.38 3.88 0.89
CA ILE A 209 -0.04 3.32 1.19
C ILE A 209 0.00 1.83 0.87
N CYS A 210 -1.07 1.07 1.17
CA CYS A 210 -1.11 -0.37 0.92
C CYS A 210 -0.82 -0.74 -0.55
N PHE A 211 -1.28 0.06 -1.50
CA PHE A 211 -1.03 -0.22 -2.92
C PHE A 211 0.29 0.39 -3.41
N ALA A 212 0.65 1.56 -2.91
CA ALA A 212 1.86 2.24 -3.33
C ALA A 212 3.14 1.56 -2.80
N ALA A 213 3.12 1.03 -1.56
CA ALA A 213 4.30 0.51 -0.89
C ALA A 213 5.03 -0.62 -1.62
N PRO A 214 4.37 -1.71 -2.07
CA PRO A 214 5.08 -2.79 -2.75
C PRO A 214 5.70 -2.33 -4.06
N VAL A 215 4.99 -1.51 -4.83
CA VAL A 215 5.48 -1.03 -6.12
C VAL A 215 6.65 -0.08 -5.92
N PHE A 216 6.53 0.86 -4.99
CA PHE A 216 7.61 1.79 -4.65
C PHE A 216 8.86 1.05 -4.16
N PHE A 217 8.71 0.05 -3.29
CA PHE A 217 9.81 -0.77 -2.79
C PHE A 217 10.53 -1.52 -3.93
N HIS A 218 9.79 -2.25 -4.76
CA HIS A 218 10.39 -3.06 -5.82
C HIS A 218 11.04 -2.21 -6.91
N VAL A 219 10.43 -1.09 -7.29
CA VAL A 219 11.03 -0.17 -8.26
C VAL A 219 12.26 0.52 -7.68
N THR A 220 12.27 0.89 -6.40
CA THR A 220 13.47 1.41 -5.72
C THR A 220 14.59 0.37 -5.72
N ARG A 221 14.27 -0.88 -5.36
CA ARG A 221 15.21 -1.99 -5.37
C ARG A 221 15.81 -2.22 -6.77
N PHE A 222 14.98 -2.21 -7.79
CA PHE A 222 15.40 -2.33 -9.19
C PHE A 222 16.28 -1.15 -9.62
N TYR A 223 15.87 0.08 -9.29
CA TYR A 223 16.58 1.31 -9.68
C TYR A 223 18.04 1.34 -9.16
N PHE A 224 18.25 0.88 -7.93
CA PHE A 224 19.59 0.84 -7.33
C PHE A 224 20.34 -0.48 -7.55
N GLY A 225 19.75 -1.45 -8.24
CA GLY A 225 20.37 -2.75 -8.48
C GLY A 225 20.59 -3.56 -7.18
N VAL A 226 19.85 -3.26 -6.13
CA VAL A 226 19.98 -3.86 -4.80
C VAL A 226 19.13 -5.11 -4.73
N GLY A 227 19.66 -6.23 -5.24
CA GLY A 227 18.88 -7.46 -5.23
C GLY A 227 19.43 -8.55 -6.12
N GLY A 228 20.53 -9.08 -5.76
CA GLY A 228 21.07 -10.35 -6.19
C GLY A 228 21.61 -11.05 -4.97
#